data_5d203ac4d0497a623a32b2ab47657419
#
_entry.id   5d203ac4d0497a623a32b2ab47657419
#
_cell.length_a   1.000
_cell.length_b   1.000
_cell.length_c   1.000
_cell.angle_alpha   90.00
_cell.angle_beta   90.00
_cell.angle_gamma   90.00
#
_symmetry.space_group_name_H-M   'P 1'
#
loop_
_entity.id
_entity.type
_entity.pdbx_description
1 polymer ?
#
loop_
_entity_poly.entity_id
_entity_poly.type
_entity_poly.pdbx_seq_one_letter_code
_entity_poly.pdbx_strand_id
1 'polypeptide(L)'
;HRPAWADRSTHYAHAAGTALPEERARCEAVAHGIHELLASSDPGPLVPVHGDFYEANIFVSHDSSRVTGIIDVDSLGPGHRVDDWACLLGHMSVLPHLAPDSYPYVQDDLPIWRDACEHAVDPVALCARTAGVVLSLVAGAKRVDGAEWIDDALGRLSTAEAWLERAYRHR
;
A
#
# COMPACT_ATOMS: atom_id res chain seq x y z
N HIS A 1 -5.59 -17.75 7.34
CA HIS A 1 -5.91 -16.39 6.89
C HIS A 1 -4.99 -15.39 7.59
N ARG A 2 -4.24 -14.64 6.85
CA ARG A 2 -3.43 -13.53 7.35
C ARG A 2 -4.32 -12.27 7.42
N PRO A 3 -4.30 -11.48 8.52
CA PRO A 3 -4.98 -10.18 8.54
C PRO A 3 -4.50 -9.31 7.39
N ALA A 4 -5.41 -8.53 6.79
CA ALA A 4 -5.03 -7.55 5.78
C ALA A 4 -4.03 -6.53 6.35
N TRP A 5 -3.18 -5.96 5.49
CA TRP A 5 -2.19 -4.98 5.93
C TRP A 5 -2.85 -3.82 6.69
N ALA A 6 -3.94 -3.27 6.18
CA ALA A 6 -4.63 -2.13 6.79
C ALA A 6 -5.23 -2.43 8.17
N ASP A 7 -5.58 -3.70 8.47
CA ASP A 7 -6.09 -4.10 9.79
C ASP A 7 -5.05 -3.93 10.90
N ARG A 8 -3.77 -3.79 10.54
CA ARG A 8 -2.65 -3.62 11.45
C ARG A 8 -2.07 -2.20 11.47
N SER A 9 -2.80 -1.21 10.94
CA SER A 9 -2.33 0.17 10.78
C SER A 9 -1.85 0.80 12.09
N THR A 10 -2.48 0.53 13.23
CA THR A 10 -2.00 0.99 14.56
C THR A 10 -0.60 0.44 14.89
N HIS A 11 -0.34 -0.82 14.59
CA HIS A 11 0.99 -1.43 14.78
C HIS A 11 2.04 -0.76 13.90
N TYR A 12 1.69 -0.48 12.64
CA TYR A 12 2.60 0.18 11.70
C TYR A 12 2.85 1.65 12.06
N ALA A 13 1.82 2.37 12.53
CA ALA A 13 1.98 3.72 13.05
C ALA A 13 2.95 3.77 14.25
N HIS A 14 2.84 2.80 15.15
CA HIS A 14 3.78 2.69 16.28
C HIS A 14 5.22 2.43 15.81
N ALA A 15 5.42 1.51 14.87
CA ALA A 15 6.74 1.21 14.30
C ALA A 15 7.32 2.43 13.55
N ALA A 16 6.50 3.11 12.73
CA ALA A 16 6.88 4.32 12.01
C ALA A 16 7.22 5.46 12.98
N GLY A 17 6.39 5.72 14.00
CA GLY A 17 6.64 6.74 15.03
C GLY A 17 7.80 6.41 15.98
N THR A 18 8.24 5.15 16.03
CA THR A 18 9.48 4.75 16.71
C THR A 18 10.70 5.05 15.84
N ALA A 19 10.59 4.83 14.52
CA ALA A 19 11.64 5.16 13.56
C ALA A 19 11.77 6.68 13.37
N LEU A 20 10.65 7.40 13.31
CA LEU A 20 10.54 8.86 13.12
C LEU A 20 9.82 9.49 14.33
N PRO A 21 10.47 9.71 15.47
CA PRO A 21 9.80 10.18 16.70
C PRO A 21 9.09 11.54 16.55
N GLU A 22 9.64 12.44 15.72
CA GLU A 22 9.05 13.75 15.45
C GLU A 22 7.75 13.69 14.64
N GLU A 23 7.57 12.61 13.87
CA GLU A 23 6.41 12.39 13.00
C GLU A 23 5.36 11.45 13.63
N ARG A 24 5.54 11.06 14.88
CA ARG A 24 4.65 10.11 15.58
C ARG A 24 3.18 10.50 15.46
N ALA A 25 2.86 11.79 15.70
CA ALA A 25 1.48 12.28 15.64
C ALA A 25 0.86 12.11 14.24
N ARG A 26 1.65 12.32 13.17
CA ARG A 26 1.21 12.10 11.80
C ARG A 26 0.94 10.62 11.54
N CYS A 27 1.85 9.74 11.96
CA CYS A 27 1.66 8.30 11.82
C CYS A 27 0.39 7.81 12.52
N GLU A 28 0.13 8.28 13.74
CA GLU A 28 -1.06 7.96 14.52
C GLU A 28 -2.34 8.52 13.88
N ALA A 29 -2.29 9.73 13.33
CA ALA A 29 -3.41 10.33 12.60
C ALA A 29 -3.77 9.53 11.34
N VAL A 30 -2.77 9.06 10.57
CA VAL A 30 -3.00 8.19 9.41
C VAL A 30 -3.68 6.90 9.83
N ALA A 31 -3.19 6.21 10.87
CA ALA A 31 -3.81 4.97 11.34
C ALA A 31 -5.25 5.17 11.84
N HIS A 32 -5.51 6.29 12.53
CA HIS A 32 -6.86 6.63 12.98
C HIS A 32 -7.82 6.84 11.81
N GLY A 33 -7.41 7.63 10.80
CA GLY A 33 -8.20 7.86 9.60
C GLY A 33 -8.48 6.58 8.81
N ILE A 34 -7.48 5.68 8.70
CA ILE A 34 -7.69 4.37 8.10
C ILE A 34 -8.80 3.60 8.81
N HIS A 35 -8.74 3.49 10.14
CA HIS A 35 -9.76 2.79 10.93
C HIS A 35 -11.15 3.39 10.75
N GLU A 36 -11.27 4.72 10.77
CA GLU A 36 -12.54 5.43 10.55
C GLU A 36 -13.15 5.08 9.19
N LEU A 37 -12.35 5.14 8.13
CA LEU A 37 -12.82 4.88 6.76
C LEU A 37 -13.17 3.41 6.55
N LEU A 38 -12.36 2.48 7.05
CA LEU A 38 -12.63 1.05 6.93
C LEU A 38 -13.90 0.62 7.65
N ALA A 39 -14.28 1.28 8.75
CA ALA A 39 -15.51 0.99 9.47
C ALA A 39 -16.78 1.30 8.66
N SER A 40 -16.70 2.14 7.63
CA SER A 40 -17.83 2.60 6.81
C SER A 40 -17.74 2.23 5.33
N SER A 41 -16.66 1.56 4.91
CA SER A 41 -16.43 1.17 3.52
C SER A 41 -16.79 -0.30 3.25
N ASP A 42 -17.05 -0.63 1.99
CA ASP A 42 -17.37 -2.01 1.56
C ASP A 42 -16.10 -2.73 1.07
N PRO A 43 -15.58 -3.74 1.79
CA PRO A 43 -14.44 -4.52 1.32
C PRO A 43 -14.77 -5.46 0.15
N GLY A 44 -16.04 -5.61 -0.19
CA GLY A 44 -16.52 -6.56 -1.20
C GLY A 44 -16.56 -8.01 -0.68
N PRO A 45 -16.87 -8.98 -1.55
CA PRO A 45 -17.02 -10.38 -1.18
C PRO A 45 -15.69 -11.03 -0.76
N LEU A 46 -15.80 -12.07 0.07
CA LEU A 46 -14.68 -12.98 0.35
C LEU A 46 -14.36 -13.81 -0.89
N VAL A 47 -13.10 -13.76 -1.31
CA VAL A 47 -12.56 -14.50 -2.47
C VAL A 47 -11.19 -15.05 -2.10
N PRO A 48 -10.61 -15.99 -2.86
CA PRO A 48 -9.20 -16.32 -2.72
C PRO A 48 -8.34 -15.10 -3.05
N VAL A 49 -7.44 -14.73 -2.14
CA VAL A 49 -6.48 -13.62 -2.30
C VAL A 49 -5.07 -14.12 -2.07
N HIS A 50 -4.09 -13.45 -2.65
CA HIS A 50 -2.67 -13.73 -2.47
C HIS A 50 -2.21 -13.34 -1.06
N GLY A 51 -2.68 -12.19 -0.56
CA GLY A 51 -2.38 -11.65 0.78
C GLY A 51 -1.06 -10.88 0.88
N ASP A 52 -0.20 -10.95 -0.16
CA ASP A 52 1.04 -10.18 -0.31
C ASP A 52 1.31 -9.92 -1.82
N PHE A 53 0.31 -9.39 -2.51
CA PHE A 53 0.31 -9.22 -3.97
C PHE A 53 0.97 -7.90 -4.34
N TYR A 54 2.25 -7.94 -4.74
CA TYR A 54 3.00 -6.78 -5.23
C TYR A 54 3.93 -7.18 -6.38
N GLU A 55 4.55 -6.20 -7.05
CA GLU A 55 5.27 -6.38 -8.31
C GLU A 55 6.38 -7.42 -8.26
N ALA A 56 7.12 -7.52 -7.15
CA ALA A 56 8.22 -8.47 -7.00
C ALA A 56 7.76 -9.94 -6.94
N ASN A 57 6.47 -10.18 -6.66
CA ASN A 57 5.88 -11.51 -6.62
C ASN A 57 5.21 -11.90 -7.94
N ILE A 58 5.32 -11.08 -9.01
CA ILE A 58 4.64 -11.27 -10.28
C ILE A 58 5.66 -11.46 -11.40
N PHE A 59 5.58 -12.56 -12.12
CA PHE A 59 6.36 -12.81 -13.33
C PHE A 59 5.51 -12.53 -14.57
N VAL A 60 6.08 -11.79 -15.50
CA VAL A 60 5.46 -11.49 -16.79
C VAL A 60 6.23 -12.12 -17.94
N SER A 61 5.59 -12.32 -19.09
CA SER A 61 6.25 -12.75 -20.32
C SER A 61 7.27 -11.71 -20.80
N HIS A 62 8.21 -12.11 -21.63
CA HIS A 62 9.26 -11.22 -22.14
C HIS A 62 8.71 -9.96 -22.84
N ASP A 63 7.58 -10.10 -23.52
CA ASP A 63 6.86 -8.99 -24.17
C ASP A 63 5.89 -8.25 -23.23
N SER A 64 5.92 -8.57 -21.92
CA SER A 64 5.06 -8.01 -20.89
C SER A 64 3.54 -8.13 -21.15
N SER A 65 3.13 -9.01 -22.08
CA SER A 65 1.73 -9.12 -22.50
C SER A 65 0.86 -9.95 -21.54
N ARG A 66 1.47 -10.75 -20.68
CA ARG A 66 0.74 -11.66 -19.76
C ARG A 66 1.53 -11.99 -18.51
N VAL A 67 0.82 -12.26 -17.42
CA VAL A 67 1.39 -12.86 -16.21
C VAL A 67 1.69 -14.35 -16.50
N THR A 68 2.90 -14.78 -16.18
CA THR A 68 3.38 -16.15 -16.38
C THR A 68 3.56 -16.93 -15.09
N GLY A 69 3.61 -16.23 -13.96
CA GLY A 69 3.74 -16.84 -12.65
C GLY A 69 3.52 -15.84 -11.51
N ILE A 70 3.14 -16.38 -10.37
CA ILE A 70 3.04 -15.66 -9.11
C ILE A 70 3.75 -16.52 -8.06
N ILE A 71 4.56 -15.91 -7.22
CA ILE A 71 5.34 -16.58 -6.16
C ILE A 71 4.96 -16.03 -4.78
N ASP A 72 5.55 -16.61 -3.73
CA ASP A 72 5.31 -16.23 -2.32
C ASP A 72 3.84 -16.36 -1.91
N VAL A 73 3.28 -17.52 -2.21
CA VAL A 73 1.86 -17.85 -1.99
C VAL A 73 1.56 -18.33 -0.56
N ASP A 74 2.48 -18.16 0.39
CA ASP A 74 2.34 -18.61 1.76
C ASP A 74 1.16 -17.95 2.51
N SER A 75 0.75 -16.78 2.04
CA SER A 75 -0.38 -16.01 2.56
C SER A 75 -1.71 -16.27 1.83
N LEU A 76 -1.69 -17.15 0.81
CA LEU A 76 -2.89 -17.45 0.00
C LEU A 76 -4.04 -17.95 0.89
N GLY A 77 -5.20 -17.32 0.77
CA GLY A 77 -6.37 -17.70 1.56
C GLY A 77 -7.59 -16.83 1.30
N PRO A 78 -8.67 -17.03 2.07
CA PRO A 78 -9.86 -16.18 1.96
C PRO A 78 -9.55 -14.76 2.44
N GLY A 79 -9.94 -13.77 1.65
CA GLY A 79 -9.78 -12.35 1.92
C GLY A 79 -10.62 -11.52 0.95
N HIS A 80 -10.36 -10.23 0.85
CA HIS A 80 -11.07 -9.34 -0.06
C HIS A 80 -10.13 -8.94 -1.21
N ARG A 81 -10.65 -8.93 -2.45
CA ARG A 81 -9.86 -8.54 -3.63
C ARG A 81 -9.19 -7.18 -3.48
N VAL A 82 -9.85 -6.26 -2.80
CA VAL A 82 -9.33 -4.92 -2.51
C VAL A 82 -8.02 -4.96 -1.71
N ASP A 83 -7.77 -6.00 -0.91
CA ASP A 83 -6.53 -6.13 -0.13
C ASP A 83 -5.32 -6.38 -1.04
N ASP A 84 -5.45 -7.27 -2.04
CA ASP A 84 -4.38 -7.53 -3.01
C ASP A 84 -4.10 -6.30 -3.88
N TRP A 85 -5.14 -5.61 -4.34
CA TRP A 85 -4.96 -4.40 -5.14
C TRP A 85 -4.37 -3.25 -4.34
N ALA A 86 -4.78 -3.10 -3.08
CA ALA A 86 -4.17 -2.13 -2.17
C ALA A 86 -2.70 -2.44 -1.91
N CYS A 87 -2.34 -3.71 -1.78
CA CYS A 87 -0.96 -4.15 -1.63
C CYS A 87 -0.13 -3.75 -2.86
N LEU A 88 -0.60 -4.07 -4.07
CA LEU A 88 0.07 -3.70 -5.31
C LEU A 88 0.24 -2.18 -5.44
N LEU A 89 -0.86 -1.41 -5.34
CA LEU A 89 -0.81 0.04 -5.47
C LEU A 89 0.06 0.70 -4.41
N GLY A 90 0.04 0.20 -3.17
CA GLY A 90 0.85 0.70 -2.08
C GLY A 90 2.35 0.53 -2.34
N HIS A 91 2.77 -0.65 -2.76
CA HIS A 91 4.17 -0.91 -3.14
C HIS A 91 4.58 -0.08 -4.34
N MET A 92 3.79 -0.06 -5.42
CA MET A 92 4.07 0.76 -6.59
C MET A 92 4.21 2.26 -6.26
N SER A 93 3.43 2.76 -5.29
CA SER A 93 3.46 4.18 -4.89
C SER A 93 4.78 4.61 -4.25
N VAL A 94 5.53 3.70 -3.64
CA VAL A 94 6.80 4.02 -2.97
C VAL A 94 8.03 3.78 -3.85
N LEU A 95 7.91 3.06 -4.96
CA LEU A 95 9.03 2.79 -5.87
C LEU A 95 9.74 4.05 -6.39
N PRO A 96 9.03 5.14 -6.73
CA PRO A 96 9.69 6.37 -7.16
C PRO A 96 10.55 7.03 -6.07
N HIS A 97 10.27 6.78 -4.79
CA HIS A 97 11.10 7.25 -3.68
C HIS A 97 12.30 6.32 -3.46
N LEU A 98 12.08 5.02 -3.60
CA LEU A 98 13.08 3.99 -3.34
C LEU A 98 14.16 3.94 -4.43
N ALA A 99 13.77 3.98 -5.70
CA ALA A 99 14.68 3.80 -6.83
C ALA A 99 14.17 4.52 -8.08
N PRO A 100 14.19 5.86 -8.12
CA PRO A 100 13.60 6.64 -9.22
C PRO A 100 14.19 6.30 -10.59
N ASP A 101 15.48 6.02 -10.66
CA ASP A 101 16.15 5.67 -11.91
C ASP A 101 15.76 4.28 -12.44
N SER A 102 15.34 3.38 -11.54
CA SER A 102 14.91 2.02 -11.89
C SER A 102 13.44 1.95 -12.31
N TYR A 103 12.62 2.89 -11.85
CA TYR A 103 11.18 2.92 -12.06
C TYR A 103 10.68 4.26 -12.63
N PRO A 104 11.23 4.74 -13.76
CA PRO A 104 10.98 6.11 -14.25
C PRO A 104 9.53 6.34 -14.71
N TYR A 105 8.78 5.28 -15.05
CA TYR A 105 7.43 5.39 -15.61
C TYR A 105 6.32 5.17 -14.57
N VAL A 106 6.65 4.73 -13.36
CA VAL A 106 5.63 4.37 -12.35
C VAL A 106 4.75 5.56 -11.98
N GLN A 107 5.31 6.77 -11.90
CA GLN A 107 4.55 7.97 -11.57
C GLN A 107 3.47 8.29 -12.62
N ASP A 108 3.76 8.03 -13.87
CA ASP A 108 2.83 8.29 -14.98
C ASP A 108 1.77 7.18 -15.11
N ASP A 109 2.14 5.93 -14.83
CA ASP A 109 1.28 4.76 -14.98
C ASP A 109 0.39 4.51 -13.76
N LEU A 110 0.84 4.86 -12.55
CA LEU A 110 0.12 4.62 -11.30
C LEU A 110 -1.32 5.20 -11.29
N PRO A 111 -1.59 6.41 -11.81
CA PRO A 111 -2.95 6.92 -11.94
C PRO A 111 -3.86 6.04 -12.78
N ILE A 112 -3.35 5.47 -13.87
CA ILE A 112 -4.11 4.60 -14.78
C ILE A 112 -4.53 3.31 -14.05
N TRP A 113 -3.60 2.67 -13.35
CA TRP A 113 -3.88 1.44 -12.58
C TRP A 113 -4.83 1.71 -11.42
N ARG A 114 -4.60 2.79 -10.68
CA ARG A 114 -5.48 3.23 -9.60
C ARG A 114 -6.92 3.41 -10.09
N ASP A 115 -7.10 4.18 -11.17
CA ASP A 115 -8.42 4.46 -11.72
C ASP A 115 -9.13 3.18 -12.18
N ALA A 116 -8.39 2.24 -12.79
CA ALA A 116 -8.93 0.93 -13.15
C ALA A 116 -9.40 0.13 -11.92
N CYS A 117 -8.64 0.17 -10.82
CA CYS A 117 -9.01 -0.49 -9.57
C CYS A 117 -10.21 0.18 -8.89
N GLU A 118 -10.25 1.53 -8.84
CA GLU A 118 -11.36 2.29 -8.25
C GLU A 118 -12.70 2.05 -8.95
N HIS A 119 -12.69 1.71 -10.24
CA HIS A 119 -13.92 1.35 -10.97
C HIS A 119 -14.45 -0.05 -10.63
N ALA A 120 -13.64 -0.90 -10.03
CA ALA A 120 -13.97 -2.31 -9.84
C ALA A 120 -14.20 -2.71 -8.37
N VAL A 121 -13.86 -1.85 -7.41
CA VAL A 121 -14.11 -2.02 -5.97
C VAL A 121 -14.53 -0.68 -5.35
N ASP A 122 -14.95 -0.72 -4.08
CA ASP A 122 -15.21 0.52 -3.31
C ASP A 122 -13.93 1.38 -3.23
N PRO A 123 -13.92 2.59 -3.81
CA PRO A 123 -12.73 3.42 -3.84
C PRO A 123 -12.30 3.92 -2.45
N VAL A 124 -13.23 4.06 -1.50
CA VAL A 124 -12.91 4.39 -0.11
C VAL A 124 -12.12 3.25 0.52
N ALA A 125 -12.62 2.02 0.39
CA ALA A 125 -11.95 0.82 0.90
C ALA A 125 -10.55 0.66 0.27
N LEU A 126 -10.43 0.84 -1.05
CA LEU A 126 -9.18 0.71 -1.78
C LEU A 126 -8.14 1.73 -1.28
N CYS A 127 -8.50 3.02 -1.26
CA CYS A 127 -7.56 4.08 -0.91
C CYS A 127 -7.14 4.00 0.57
N ALA A 128 -8.07 3.73 1.49
CA ALA A 128 -7.75 3.56 2.91
C ALA A 128 -6.84 2.37 3.17
N ARG A 129 -7.07 1.22 2.48
CA ARG A 129 -6.22 0.04 2.58
C ARG A 129 -4.84 0.28 1.97
N THR A 130 -4.75 0.99 0.85
CA THR A 130 -3.48 1.39 0.24
C THR A 130 -2.68 2.28 1.17
N ALA A 131 -3.31 3.26 1.85
CA ALA A 131 -2.66 4.06 2.88
C ALA A 131 -2.06 3.18 4.00
N GLY A 132 -2.79 2.14 4.42
CA GLY A 132 -2.32 1.18 5.43
C GLY A 132 -1.11 0.36 4.97
N VAL A 133 -1.08 -0.06 3.70
CA VAL A 133 0.09 -0.74 3.11
C VAL A 133 1.29 0.21 3.10
N VAL A 134 1.13 1.43 2.58
CA VAL A 134 2.24 2.41 2.53
C VAL A 134 2.75 2.75 3.94
N LEU A 135 1.85 2.92 4.92
CA LEU A 135 2.24 3.14 6.32
C LEU A 135 3.10 2.00 6.86
N SER A 136 2.84 0.75 6.45
CA SER A 136 3.63 -0.42 6.86
C SER A 136 5.07 -0.37 6.34
N LEU A 137 5.32 0.35 5.24
CA LEU A 137 6.61 0.46 4.59
C LEU A 137 7.48 1.60 5.16
N VAL A 138 6.90 2.54 5.93
CA VAL A 138 7.63 3.70 6.47
C VAL A 138 8.82 3.29 7.33
N ALA A 139 8.62 2.44 8.33
CA ALA A 139 9.71 1.99 9.20
C ALA A 139 10.75 1.12 8.47
N GLY A 140 10.35 0.51 7.33
CA GLY A 140 11.22 -0.34 6.50
C GLY A 140 12.32 0.43 5.80
N ALA A 141 12.14 1.72 5.51
CA ALA A 141 13.14 2.59 4.89
C ALA A 141 14.50 2.54 5.63
N LYS A 142 14.46 2.56 6.96
CA LYS A 142 15.67 2.49 7.79
C LYS A 142 16.57 1.27 7.53
N ARG A 143 16.03 0.18 6.99
CA ARG A 143 16.78 -1.06 6.73
C ARG A 143 17.36 -1.13 5.33
N VAL A 144 16.82 -0.33 4.41
CA VAL A 144 17.09 -0.44 2.96
C VAL A 144 17.99 0.70 2.49
N ASP A 145 17.79 1.92 2.94
CA ASP A 145 18.26 3.13 2.25
C ASP A 145 19.50 3.81 2.87
N GLY A 146 20.22 3.15 3.77
CA GLY A 146 21.48 3.68 4.31
C GLY A 146 21.31 5.01 5.04
N ALA A 147 22.12 6.03 4.68
CA ALA A 147 22.13 7.33 5.38
C ALA A 147 20.94 8.24 5.02
N GLU A 148 20.32 8.05 3.86
CA GLU A 148 19.23 8.90 3.34
C GLU A 148 17.82 8.35 3.68
N TRP A 149 17.75 7.31 4.50
CA TRP A 149 16.49 6.63 4.84
C TRP A 149 15.40 7.55 5.42
N ILE A 150 15.81 8.67 6.07
CA ILE A 150 14.85 9.60 6.69
C ILE A 150 13.98 10.27 5.62
N ASP A 151 14.61 10.76 4.55
CA ASP A 151 13.89 11.44 3.46
C ASP A 151 12.95 10.47 2.74
N ASP A 152 13.40 9.23 2.49
CA ASP A 152 12.55 8.19 1.93
C ASP A 152 11.39 7.84 2.88
N ALA A 153 11.65 7.67 4.18
CA ALA A 153 10.60 7.41 5.17
C ALA A 153 9.55 8.53 5.23
N LEU A 154 9.99 9.80 5.17
CA LEU A 154 9.10 10.96 5.12
C LEU A 154 8.29 10.99 3.81
N GLY A 155 8.90 10.65 2.68
CA GLY A 155 8.24 10.51 1.39
C GLY A 155 7.14 9.43 1.43
N ARG A 156 7.43 8.27 2.01
CA ARG A 156 6.44 7.18 2.21
C ARG A 156 5.30 7.63 3.13
N LEU A 157 5.59 8.32 4.23
CA LEU A 157 4.55 8.85 5.12
C LEU A 157 3.65 9.85 4.38
N SER A 158 4.22 10.77 3.64
CA SER A 158 3.44 11.73 2.81
C SER A 158 2.60 11.02 1.75
N THR A 159 3.11 9.93 1.18
CA THR A 159 2.36 9.08 0.24
C THR A 159 1.17 8.39 0.93
N ALA A 160 1.35 7.89 2.17
CA ALA A 160 0.24 7.31 2.95
C ALA A 160 -0.85 8.36 3.25
N GLU A 161 -0.45 9.58 3.61
CA GLU A 161 -1.38 10.71 3.82
C GLU A 161 -2.14 11.06 2.54
N ALA A 162 -1.47 11.11 1.38
CA ALA A 162 -2.11 11.39 0.10
C ALA A 162 -3.17 10.33 -0.28
N TRP A 163 -2.90 9.05 -0.03
CA TRP A 163 -3.88 7.98 -0.22
C TRP A 163 -5.07 8.12 0.74
N LEU A 164 -4.82 8.47 2.00
CA LEU A 164 -5.87 8.71 2.99
C LEU A 164 -6.75 9.90 2.61
N GLU A 165 -6.16 11.02 2.17
CA GLU A 165 -6.90 12.18 1.67
C GLU A 165 -7.76 11.82 0.46
N ARG A 166 -7.24 10.98 -0.44
CA ARG A 166 -8.03 10.49 -1.57
C ARG A 166 -9.23 9.67 -1.11
N ALA A 167 -9.06 8.80 -0.11
CA ALA A 167 -10.18 8.05 0.47
C ALA A 167 -11.27 8.98 1.02
N TYR A 168 -10.89 10.04 1.72
CA TYR A 168 -11.85 11.04 2.21
C TYR A 168 -12.59 11.78 1.09
N ARG A 169 -11.95 12.01 -0.06
CA ARG A 169 -12.62 12.63 -1.23
C ARG A 169 -13.67 11.74 -1.90
N HIS A 170 -13.58 10.42 -1.71
CA HIS A 170 -14.57 9.46 -2.22
C HIS A 170 -15.73 9.20 -1.24
N ARG A 171 -15.62 9.66 0.01
CA ARG A 171 -16.64 9.52 1.04
C ARG A 171 -17.78 10.51 0.84
#